data_cf826dce4ef4693bc0f12b59cd051207
#
_entry.id   cf826dce4ef4693bc0f12b59cd051207
#
_cell.length_a   1.000
_cell.length_b   1.000
_cell.length_c   1.000
_cell.angle_alpha   90.00
_cell.angle_beta   90.00
_cell.angle_gamma   90.00
#
_symmetry.space_group_name_H-M   'P 1'
#
loop_
_entity.id
_entity.type
_entity.pdbx_description
1 polymer ?
#
loop_
_entity_poly.entity_id
_entity_poly.type
_entity_poly.pdbx_seq_one_letter_code
_entity_poly.pdbx_strand_id
1 'polypeptide(L)'
;MISFKAPSNIALVKYWGKKGEQLPANPSISFTLTHCYTETSIEYERRSESSIASGEPFSFDFSFEGQPKPSFHPKIHTFFERIVAYLPFLKDYHFSIASHNSFPHSSGIASSASAMAALSVCLMQISKELGETSTEEAFWQKASFLARLGSGSACRSVQGSIVVWGEHPAIIGSSDEYGIPYPLPVHEVFQNYQDTILLIDRGQKQVSSTIGHNLMHGHPFAEARFAQANENINKLVRSFASGDVERFIEVVESEALTLHAMMQTSIPYFILMRPNTLEVIQRIWQYRKETNIPLCFTLDAGANVHLLYPKTSTTEVKWFIEEELAQFCEGRQYIHDEVATI
;
A
#
# COMPACT_ATOMS: atom_id res chain seq x y z
N MET A 1 -0.05 -4.91 26.58
CA MET A 1 -0.43 -4.15 25.35
C MET A 1 0.71 -4.20 24.36
N ILE A 2 0.46 -4.63 23.16
CA ILE A 2 1.40 -4.67 22.05
C ILE A 2 0.95 -3.65 21.02
N SER A 3 1.88 -2.90 20.39
CA SER A 3 1.54 -1.94 19.35
C SER A 3 2.57 -1.95 18.23
N PHE A 4 2.11 -1.63 17.01
CA PHE A 4 2.97 -1.47 15.85
C PHE A 4 2.45 -0.37 14.91
N LYS A 5 3.38 0.42 14.38
CA LYS A 5 3.14 1.42 13.34
C LYS A 5 3.56 0.86 11.99
N ALA A 6 2.61 0.57 11.13
CA ALA A 6 2.89 0.15 9.77
C ALA A 6 2.76 1.32 8.80
N PRO A 7 3.77 1.59 7.96
CA PRO A 7 3.72 2.66 6.99
C PRO A 7 2.64 2.39 5.93
N SER A 8 2.06 3.45 5.39
CA SER A 8 1.39 3.35 4.09
C SER A 8 2.43 3.12 3.00
N ASN A 9 2.01 2.61 1.85
CA ASN A 9 2.90 2.44 0.71
C ASN A 9 2.25 2.95 -0.58
N ILE A 10 3.08 3.49 -1.47
CA ILE A 10 2.67 3.91 -2.80
C ILE A 10 3.39 3.08 -3.87
N ALA A 11 2.62 2.37 -4.68
CA ALA A 11 3.19 1.51 -5.72
C ALA A 11 3.71 2.35 -6.89
N LEU A 12 4.93 2.01 -7.33
CA LEU A 12 5.60 2.55 -8.52
C LEU A 12 5.32 1.67 -9.74
N VAL A 13 5.36 0.34 -9.58
CA VAL A 13 4.75 -0.63 -10.49
C VAL A 13 3.53 -1.19 -9.80
N LYS A 14 2.37 -1.01 -10.43
CA LYS A 14 1.06 -1.24 -9.82
C LYS A 14 0.72 -2.73 -9.72
N TYR A 15 0.26 -3.15 -8.56
CA TYR A 15 -0.43 -4.41 -8.36
C TYR A 15 -1.88 -4.28 -8.83
N TRP A 16 -2.24 -5.00 -9.90
CA TRP A 16 -3.61 -5.00 -10.42
C TRP A 16 -3.94 -6.32 -11.08
N GLY A 17 -4.89 -7.04 -10.51
CA GLY A 17 -5.20 -8.44 -10.81
C GLY A 17 -4.72 -9.37 -9.71
N LYS A 18 -5.50 -10.43 -9.47
CA LYS A 18 -5.21 -11.46 -8.48
C LYS A 18 -5.30 -12.83 -9.12
N LYS A 19 -4.48 -13.75 -8.63
CA LYS A 19 -4.60 -15.19 -8.86
C LYS A 19 -4.69 -15.87 -7.49
N GLY A 20 -5.52 -16.90 -7.35
CA GLY A 20 -5.69 -17.60 -6.09
C GLY A 20 -6.05 -16.70 -4.91
N GLU A 21 -5.66 -17.09 -3.70
CA GLU A 21 -5.96 -16.35 -2.47
C GLU A 21 -4.95 -15.22 -2.25
N GLN A 22 -5.33 -14.01 -2.66
CA GLN A 22 -4.55 -12.78 -2.52
C GLN A 22 -3.14 -12.83 -3.17
N LEU A 23 -2.89 -13.74 -4.12
CA LEU A 23 -1.66 -13.76 -4.88
C LEU A 23 -1.69 -12.71 -6.02
N PRO A 24 -0.56 -12.09 -6.36
CA PRO A 24 -0.53 -11.05 -7.38
C PRO A 24 -0.52 -11.68 -8.79
N ALA A 25 -1.23 -11.07 -9.73
CA ALA A 25 -1.16 -11.48 -11.13
C ALA A 25 0.12 -10.95 -11.83
N ASN A 26 0.71 -9.90 -11.30
CA ASN A 26 1.98 -9.33 -11.75
C ASN A 26 2.81 -8.83 -10.55
N PRO A 27 4.15 -8.81 -10.66
CA PRO A 27 5.00 -8.24 -9.62
C PRO A 27 4.77 -6.73 -9.47
N SER A 28 5.06 -6.23 -8.30
CA SER A 28 4.91 -4.81 -7.95
C SER A 28 6.04 -4.34 -7.06
N ILE A 29 6.33 -3.04 -7.10
CA ILE A 29 7.31 -2.39 -6.24
C ILE A 29 6.73 -1.09 -5.71
N SER A 30 6.99 -0.77 -4.45
CA SER A 30 6.45 0.43 -3.80
C SER A 30 7.48 1.12 -2.93
N PHE A 31 7.30 2.42 -2.77
CA PHE A 31 7.86 3.17 -1.64
C PHE A 31 6.97 3.02 -0.42
N THR A 32 7.56 3.01 0.78
CA THR A 32 6.85 3.16 2.05
C THR A 32 7.01 4.59 2.55
N LEU A 33 5.95 5.10 3.18
CA LEU A 33 5.86 6.48 3.62
C LEU A 33 6.25 6.61 5.10
N THR A 34 6.85 7.73 5.47
CA THR A 34 7.33 7.97 6.83
C THR A 34 6.24 8.49 7.75
N HIS A 35 5.42 9.44 7.26
CA HIS A 35 4.44 10.16 8.08
C HIS A 35 3.02 9.60 7.94
N CYS A 36 2.71 8.97 6.80
CA CYS A 36 1.45 8.27 6.58
C CYS A 36 1.55 6.83 7.05
N TYR A 37 0.99 6.52 8.23
CA TYR A 37 1.00 5.18 8.83
C TYR A 37 -0.34 4.85 9.50
N THR A 38 -0.56 3.58 9.74
CA THR A 38 -1.58 3.09 10.67
C THR A 38 -0.89 2.54 11.91
N GLU A 39 -1.31 2.96 13.09
CA GLU A 39 -0.91 2.34 14.35
C GLU A 39 -2.04 1.46 14.87
N THR A 40 -1.72 0.21 15.17
CA THR A 40 -2.63 -0.74 15.78
C THR A 40 -2.04 -1.20 17.10
N SER A 41 -2.86 -1.22 18.15
CA SER A 41 -2.53 -1.79 19.45
C SER A 41 -3.49 -2.92 19.79
N ILE A 42 -2.97 -3.94 20.48
CA ILE A 42 -3.73 -5.12 20.90
C ILE A 42 -3.45 -5.40 22.37
N GLU A 43 -4.52 -5.55 23.14
CA GLU A 43 -4.52 -6.26 24.41
C GLU A 43 -5.17 -7.61 24.22
N TYR A 44 -4.72 -8.63 24.94
CA TYR A 44 -5.28 -9.97 24.79
C TYR A 44 -5.35 -10.68 26.14
N GLU A 45 -6.38 -11.47 26.31
CA GLU A 45 -6.61 -12.30 27.50
C GLU A 45 -7.14 -13.67 27.11
N ARG A 46 -6.87 -14.67 27.92
CA ARG A 46 -7.33 -16.03 27.64
C ARG A 46 -8.85 -16.12 27.78
N ARG A 47 -9.52 -16.68 26.79
CA ARG A 47 -10.97 -16.90 26.82
C ARG A 47 -11.35 -17.85 27.94
N SER A 48 -12.49 -17.58 28.58
CA SER A 48 -13.10 -18.53 29.53
C SER A 48 -13.62 -19.77 28.79
N GLU A 49 -13.72 -20.88 29.49
CA GLU A 49 -14.31 -22.12 28.95
C GLU A 49 -15.74 -21.90 28.43
N SER A 50 -16.54 -21.09 29.11
CA SER A 50 -17.88 -20.71 28.68
C SER A 50 -17.90 -19.91 27.38
N SER A 51 -16.93 -19.02 27.18
CA SER A 51 -16.77 -18.26 25.94
C SER A 51 -16.37 -19.17 24.77
N ILE A 52 -15.52 -20.15 24.99
CA ILE A 52 -15.14 -21.13 23.96
C ILE A 52 -16.32 -22.05 23.65
N ALA A 53 -17.10 -22.46 24.67
CA ALA A 53 -18.29 -23.31 24.50
C ALA A 53 -19.45 -22.60 23.76
N SER A 54 -19.45 -21.27 23.63
CA SER A 54 -20.43 -20.52 22.85
C SER A 54 -20.42 -20.83 21.35
N GLY A 55 -19.34 -21.46 20.85
CA GLY A 55 -19.19 -21.86 19.46
C GLY A 55 -18.66 -20.78 18.52
N GLU A 56 -18.47 -19.54 19.01
CA GLU A 56 -17.86 -18.47 18.24
C GLU A 56 -16.37 -18.75 18.02
N PRO A 57 -15.90 -18.84 16.76
CA PRO A 57 -14.52 -19.25 16.46
C PRO A 57 -13.49 -18.24 16.92
N PHE A 58 -13.83 -16.94 16.92
CA PHE A 58 -12.94 -15.85 17.32
C PHE A 58 -13.67 -14.89 18.26
N SER A 59 -12.89 -14.24 19.15
CA SER A 59 -13.43 -13.25 20.09
C SER A 59 -12.58 -12.00 20.03
N PHE A 60 -13.16 -10.88 19.63
CA PHE A 60 -12.46 -9.60 19.60
C PHE A 60 -13.41 -8.41 19.63
N ASP A 61 -12.92 -7.30 20.20
CA ASP A 61 -13.49 -5.98 20.06
C ASP A 61 -12.59 -5.13 19.15
N PHE A 62 -13.20 -4.24 18.37
CA PHE A 62 -12.46 -3.34 17.50
C PHE A 62 -12.91 -1.90 17.64
N SER A 63 -11.94 -1.01 17.86
CA SER A 63 -12.11 0.43 17.82
C SER A 63 -11.22 1.09 16.75
N PHE A 64 -11.77 2.12 16.11
CA PHE A 64 -11.03 2.96 15.17
C PHE A 64 -11.18 4.43 15.55
N GLU A 65 -10.06 5.15 15.64
CA GLU A 65 -10.04 6.55 16.11
C GLU A 65 -10.75 6.71 17.48
N GLY A 66 -10.54 5.76 18.40
CA GLY A 66 -11.12 5.76 19.74
C GLY A 66 -12.62 5.44 19.80
N GLN A 67 -13.26 5.06 18.69
CA GLN A 67 -14.68 4.73 18.63
C GLN A 67 -14.90 3.29 18.20
N PRO A 68 -15.85 2.53 18.80
CA PRO A 68 -16.24 1.22 18.31
C PRO A 68 -16.61 1.26 16.83
N LYS A 69 -16.10 0.33 16.04
CA LYS A 69 -16.32 0.30 14.58
C LYS A 69 -16.80 -1.07 14.08
N PRO A 70 -18.05 -1.45 14.33
CA PRO A 70 -18.60 -2.75 13.96
C PRO A 70 -18.53 -3.07 12.46
N SER A 71 -18.52 -2.05 11.60
CA SER A 71 -18.42 -2.22 10.15
C SER A 71 -17.09 -2.86 9.69
N PHE A 72 -16.05 -2.90 10.54
CA PHE A 72 -14.78 -3.57 10.26
C PHE A 72 -14.75 -5.04 10.73
N HIS A 73 -15.68 -5.44 11.61
CA HIS A 73 -15.73 -6.81 12.14
C HIS A 73 -15.72 -7.89 11.05
N PRO A 74 -16.55 -7.82 9.98
CA PRO A 74 -16.53 -8.86 8.95
C PRO A 74 -15.16 -9.03 8.29
N LYS A 75 -14.44 -7.92 8.08
CA LYS A 75 -13.12 -7.95 7.45
C LYS A 75 -12.06 -8.56 8.37
N ILE A 76 -12.09 -8.25 9.66
CA ILE A 76 -11.19 -8.82 10.66
C ILE A 76 -11.49 -10.30 10.85
N HIS A 77 -12.76 -10.67 10.91
CA HIS A 77 -13.19 -12.07 11.02
C HIS A 77 -12.67 -12.90 9.84
N THR A 78 -12.91 -12.45 8.61
CA THR A 78 -12.41 -13.12 7.39
C THR A 78 -10.87 -13.21 7.40
N PHE A 79 -10.18 -12.18 7.91
CA PHE A 79 -8.73 -12.23 8.06
C PHE A 79 -8.32 -13.32 9.05
N PHE A 80 -8.95 -13.41 10.22
CA PHE A 80 -8.66 -14.45 11.22
C PHE A 80 -8.94 -15.85 10.68
N GLU A 81 -10.02 -16.05 9.92
CA GLU A 81 -10.30 -17.32 9.24
C GLU A 81 -9.14 -17.77 8.33
N ARG A 82 -8.54 -16.84 7.59
CA ARG A 82 -7.44 -17.13 6.67
C ARG A 82 -6.12 -17.45 7.38
N ILE A 83 -5.90 -16.87 8.55
CA ILE A 83 -4.61 -16.96 9.23
C ILE A 83 -4.60 -17.93 10.43
N VAL A 84 -5.76 -18.43 10.87
CA VAL A 84 -5.87 -19.30 12.06
C VAL A 84 -5.05 -20.58 11.96
N ALA A 85 -4.84 -21.12 10.76
CA ALA A 85 -3.98 -22.29 10.54
C ALA A 85 -2.50 -21.99 10.85
N TYR A 86 -2.09 -20.73 10.74
CA TYR A 86 -0.73 -20.27 11.00
C TYR A 86 -0.54 -19.69 12.40
N LEU A 87 -1.65 -19.26 13.03
CA LEU A 87 -1.71 -18.66 14.37
C LEU A 87 -2.87 -19.30 15.15
N PRO A 88 -2.74 -20.57 15.60
CA PRO A 88 -3.85 -21.29 16.25
C PRO A 88 -4.38 -20.63 17.53
N PHE A 89 -3.56 -19.86 18.25
CA PHE A 89 -3.92 -19.16 19.46
C PHE A 89 -5.08 -18.16 19.30
N LEU A 90 -5.40 -17.76 18.04
CA LEU A 90 -6.54 -16.88 17.76
C LEU A 90 -7.88 -17.44 18.26
N LYS A 91 -7.99 -18.75 18.48
CA LYS A 91 -9.18 -19.40 19.06
C LYS A 91 -9.24 -19.33 20.58
N ASP A 92 -8.08 -19.19 21.22
CA ASP A 92 -7.91 -19.34 22.67
C ASP A 92 -7.97 -18.01 23.43
N TYR A 93 -7.83 -16.90 22.71
CA TYR A 93 -7.74 -15.57 23.29
C TYR A 93 -8.84 -14.64 22.80
N HIS A 94 -9.24 -13.70 23.66
CA HIS A 94 -10.00 -12.52 23.29
C HIS A 94 -9.03 -11.36 23.00
N PHE A 95 -9.30 -10.57 21.97
CA PHE A 95 -8.44 -9.47 21.54
C PHE A 95 -9.18 -8.15 21.59
N SER A 96 -8.67 -7.19 22.36
CA SER A 96 -9.11 -5.79 22.30
C SER A 96 -8.19 -5.04 21.35
N ILE A 97 -8.70 -4.72 20.18
CA ILE A 97 -7.93 -4.13 19.07
C ILE A 97 -8.31 -2.65 18.91
N ALA A 98 -7.33 -1.76 19.01
CA ALA A 98 -7.50 -0.34 18.71
C ALA A 98 -6.59 0.06 17.56
N SER A 99 -7.13 0.84 16.60
CA SER A 99 -6.37 1.29 15.44
C SER A 99 -6.66 2.75 15.12
N HIS A 100 -5.65 3.49 14.64
CA HIS A 100 -5.80 4.84 14.13
C HIS A 100 -4.85 5.11 12.97
N ASN A 101 -5.20 6.09 12.13
CA ASN A 101 -4.36 6.52 11.02
C ASN A 101 -3.76 7.91 11.33
N SER A 102 -2.54 8.16 10.87
CA SER A 102 -1.96 9.51 10.84
C SER A 102 -2.50 10.38 9.70
N PHE A 103 -3.36 9.83 8.84
CA PHE A 103 -3.92 10.47 7.64
C PHE A 103 -5.43 10.23 7.52
N PRO A 104 -6.20 11.04 6.76
CA PRO A 104 -7.63 10.88 6.63
C PRO A 104 -8.04 9.49 6.10
N HIS A 105 -8.97 8.84 6.78
CA HIS A 105 -9.49 7.54 6.36
C HIS A 105 -10.20 7.66 4.99
N SER A 106 -10.07 6.64 4.16
CA SER A 106 -10.66 6.56 2.80
C SER A 106 -10.08 7.53 1.75
N SER A 107 -9.02 8.28 2.07
CA SER A 107 -8.37 9.25 1.17
C SER A 107 -7.60 8.62 -0.01
N GLY A 108 -7.62 7.29 -0.16
CA GLY A 108 -6.87 6.60 -1.22
C GLY A 108 -5.40 6.29 -0.86
N ILE A 109 -4.97 6.63 0.34
CA ILE A 109 -3.60 6.47 0.84
C ILE A 109 -3.40 5.05 1.43
N ALA A 110 -3.77 4.01 0.71
CA ALA A 110 -3.55 2.59 1.06
C ALA A 110 -3.83 2.20 2.54
N SER A 111 -4.79 2.87 3.23
CA SER A 111 -5.11 2.63 4.66
C SER A 111 -5.42 1.16 4.98
N SER A 112 -5.97 0.42 4.03
CA SER A 112 -6.21 -1.03 4.19
C SER A 112 -4.93 -1.84 4.25
N ALA A 113 -3.88 -1.40 3.55
CA ALA A 113 -2.59 -2.08 3.53
C ALA A 113 -1.86 -1.88 4.87
N SER A 114 -1.70 -0.63 5.30
CA SER A 114 -1.05 -0.30 6.57
C SER A 114 -1.78 -0.90 7.77
N ALA A 115 -3.14 -0.90 7.78
CA ALA A 115 -3.92 -1.49 8.87
C ALA A 115 -3.72 -3.01 8.99
N MET A 116 -3.75 -3.77 7.86
CA MET A 116 -3.53 -5.21 7.90
C MET A 116 -2.07 -5.56 8.19
N ALA A 117 -1.12 -4.74 7.76
CA ALA A 117 0.28 -4.90 8.14
C ALA A 117 0.49 -4.70 9.65
N ALA A 118 -0.04 -3.61 10.22
CA ALA A 118 0.07 -3.34 11.65
C ALA A 118 -0.56 -4.47 12.49
N LEU A 119 -1.77 -4.90 12.14
CA LEU A 119 -2.45 -6.00 12.80
C LEU A 119 -1.64 -7.30 12.73
N SER A 120 -1.09 -7.63 11.56
CA SER A 120 -0.29 -8.85 11.36
C SER A 120 0.97 -8.85 12.21
N VAL A 121 1.69 -7.73 12.27
CA VAL A 121 2.90 -7.62 13.10
C VAL A 121 2.57 -7.72 14.59
N CYS A 122 1.48 -7.08 15.05
CA CYS A 122 1.04 -7.24 16.44
C CYS A 122 0.71 -8.70 16.78
N LEU A 123 0.02 -9.43 15.90
CA LEU A 123 -0.30 -10.85 16.10
C LEU A 123 0.96 -11.73 16.11
N MET A 124 1.96 -11.41 15.28
CA MET A 124 3.26 -12.09 15.31
C MET A 124 4.04 -11.82 16.60
N GLN A 125 3.94 -10.61 17.16
CA GLN A 125 4.54 -10.30 18.45
C GLN A 125 3.86 -11.07 19.60
N ILE A 126 2.53 -11.20 19.57
CA ILE A 126 1.78 -12.07 20.49
C ILE A 126 2.24 -13.53 20.36
N SER A 127 2.37 -14.03 19.13
CA SER A 127 2.85 -15.39 18.89
C SER A 127 4.22 -15.64 19.53
N LYS A 128 5.13 -14.66 19.43
CA LYS A 128 6.45 -14.69 20.07
C LYS A 128 6.36 -14.68 21.59
N GLU A 129 5.49 -13.86 22.19
CA GLU A 129 5.24 -13.85 23.64
C GLU A 129 4.65 -15.19 24.13
N LEU A 130 3.84 -15.85 23.29
CA LEU A 130 3.26 -17.16 23.60
C LEU A 130 4.23 -18.33 23.35
N GLY A 131 5.49 -18.06 22.98
CA GLY A 131 6.57 -19.05 22.92
C GLY A 131 6.95 -19.51 21.49
N GLU A 132 6.41 -18.93 20.44
CA GLU A 132 6.91 -19.20 19.07
C GLU A 132 8.31 -18.61 18.92
N THR A 133 9.26 -19.46 18.56
CA THR A 133 10.65 -19.06 18.28
C THR A 133 10.89 -19.02 16.78
N SER A 134 11.42 -17.90 16.29
CA SER A 134 11.81 -17.75 14.88
C SER A 134 13.04 -16.83 14.78
N THR A 135 13.78 -16.95 13.68
CA THR A 135 14.79 -15.92 13.34
C THR A 135 14.08 -14.60 13.03
N GLU A 136 14.80 -13.49 13.10
CA GLU A 136 14.24 -12.18 12.76
C GLU A 136 13.73 -12.15 11.32
N GLU A 137 14.49 -12.70 10.38
CA GLU A 137 14.09 -12.82 8.99
C GLU A 137 12.78 -13.61 8.82
N ALA A 138 12.68 -14.79 9.46
CA ALA A 138 11.46 -15.62 9.41
C ALA A 138 10.26 -14.91 10.05
N PHE A 139 10.47 -14.13 11.10
CA PHE A 139 9.42 -13.31 11.74
C PHE A 139 8.84 -12.30 10.74
N TRP A 140 9.69 -11.48 10.09
CA TRP A 140 9.24 -10.47 9.16
C TRP A 140 8.63 -11.05 7.89
N GLN A 141 9.18 -12.16 7.39
CA GLN A 141 8.63 -12.89 6.26
C GLN A 141 7.22 -13.43 6.56
N LYS A 142 7.04 -14.08 7.73
CA LYS A 142 5.73 -14.57 8.16
C LYS A 142 4.75 -13.43 8.42
N ALA A 143 5.18 -12.33 9.03
CA ALA A 143 4.34 -11.13 9.20
C ALA A 143 3.84 -10.58 7.87
N SER A 144 4.72 -10.49 6.87
CA SER A 144 4.40 -10.04 5.51
C SER A 144 3.44 -11.00 4.81
N PHE A 145 3.67 -12.30 4.92
CA PHE A 145 2.77 -13.34 4.41
C PHE A 145 1.35 -13.21 5.00
N LEU A 146 1.23 -13.09 6.32
CA LEU A 146 -0.06 -12.90 6.99
C LEU A 146 -0.75 -11.60 6.57
N ALA A 147 0.00 -10.50 6.50
CA ALA A 147 -0.53 -9.21 6.06
C ALA A 147 -1.16 -9.30 4.65
N ARG A 148 -0.52 -10.02 3.71
CA ARG A 148 -1.04 -10.29 2.38
C ARG A 148 -2.40 -10.98 2.42
N LEU A 149 -2.59 -11.95 3.30
CA LEU A 149 -3.87 -12.65 3.45
C LEU A 149 -5.00 -11.71 3.92
N GLY A 150 -4.68 -10.65 4.64
CA GLY A 150 -5.65 -9.62 5.05
C GLY A 150 -5.96 -8.62 3.92
N SER A 151 -4.92 -8.18 3.21
CA SER A 151 -5.01 -7.28 2.07
C SER A 151 -3.75 -7.44 1.23
N GLY A 152 -3.85 -7.82 -0.05
CA GLY A 152 -2.69 -8.18 -0.87
C GLY A 152 -1.52 -7.22 -0.73
N SER A 153 -1.75 -5.93 -0.96
CA SER A 153 -0.71 -4.88 -0.86
C SER A 153 -0.14 -4.66 0.56
N ALA A 154 -0.77 -5.22 1.60
CA ALA A 154 -0.30 -5.05 2.98
C ALA A 154 1.07 -5.68 3.23
N CYS A 155 1.44 -6.72 2.48
CA CYS A 155 2.77 -7.31 2.55
C CYS A 155 3.89 -6.30 2.27
N ARG A 156 3.62 -5.20 1.55
CA ARG A 156 4.58 -4.14 1.27
C ARG A 156 4.63 -3.03 2.34
N SER A 157 3.82 -3.13 3.39
CA SER A 157 3.76 -2.18 4.52
C SER A 157 4.35 -2.77 5.81
N VAL A 158 5.04 -3.89 5.75
CA VAL A 158 5.57 -4.58 6.94
C VAL A 158 7.00 -4.14 7.25
N GLN A 159 7.88 -4.15 6.26
CA GLN A 159 9.30 -3.83 6.46
C GLN A 159 9.93 -3.31 5.16
N GLY A 160 10.83 -2.33 5.28
CA GLY A 160 11.62 -1.77 4.19
C GLY A 160 11.07 -0.45 3.65
N SER A 161 11.94 0.38 3.09
CA SER A 161 11.61 1.67 2.46
C SER A 161 11.20 1.51 1.00
N ILE A 162 11.80 0.55 0.31
CA ILE A 162 11.40 0.07 -1.02
C ILE A 162 11.08 -1.40 -0.86
N VAL A 163 9.87 -1.80 -1.26
CA VAL A 163 9.39 -3.18 -1.06
C VAL A 163 8.89 -3.77 -2.36
N VAL A 164 9.32 -5.00 -2.63
CA VAL A 164 8.93 -5.80 -3.81
C VAL A 164 7.98 -6.89 -3.38
N TRP A 165 6.94 -7.13 -4.17
CA TRP A 165 6.03 -8.26 -4.02
C TRP A 165 5.65 -8.80 -5.39
N GLY A 166 5.74 -10.13 -5.53
CA GLY A 166 5.58 -10.86 -6.78
C GLY A 166 6.93 -11.36 -7.30
N GLU A 167 6.98 -12.60 -7.75
CA GLU A 167 8.19 -13.20 -8.30
C GLU A 167 8.66 -12.46 -9.55
N HIS A 168 9.96 -12.13 -9.59
CA HIS A 168 10.59 -11.50 -10.74
C HIS A 168 12.06 -11.91 -10.88
N PRO A 169 12.52 -12.35 -12.07
CA PRO A 169 13.87 -12.89 -12.26
C PRO A 169 15.00 -11.90 -12.01
N ALA A 170 14.76 -10.59 -12.16
CA ALA A 170 15.77 -9.56 -11.86
C ALA A 170 15.94 -9.27 -10.36
N ILE A 171 15.08 -9.82 -9.47
CA ILE A 171 15.10 -9.55 -8.04
C ILE A 171 15.12 -10.87 -7.28
N ILE A 172 16.32 -11.31 -6.92
CA ILE A 172 16.52 -12.58 -6.20
C ILE A 172 15.82 -12.52 -4.85
N GLY A 173 15.08 -13.59 -4.51
CA GLY A 173 14.31 -13.70 -3.28
C GLY A 173 12.91 -13.07 -3.34
N SER A 174 12.53 -12.42 -4.47
CA SER A 174 11.16 -11.97 -4.67
C SER A 174 10.17 -13.14 -4.66
N SER A 175 8.98 -12.92 -4.13
CA SER A 175 7.98 -13.96 -3.90
C SER A 175 6.56 -13.44 -4.14
N ASP A 176 5.68 -14.30 -4.62
CA ASP A 176 4.24 -14.05 -4.68
C ASP A 176 3.59 -14.13 -3.28
N GLU A 177 4.22 -14.85 -2.34
CA GLU A 177 3.65 -15.14 -1.03
C GLU A 177 3.85 -14.02 0.00
N TYR A 178 4.91 -13.23 -0.12
CA TYR A 178 5.25 -12.14 0.81
C TYR A 178 6.05 -11.05 0.10
N GLY A 179 6.03 -9.84 0.65
CA GLY A 179 6.88 -8.74 0.21
C GLY A 179 8.26 -8.83 0.87
N ILE A 180 9.27 -8.38 0.15
CA ILE A 180 10.66 -8.28 0.64
C ILE A 180 11.17 -6.85 0.51
N PRO A 181 12.02 -6.36 1.41
CA PRO A 181 12.81 -5.16 1.15
C PRO A 181 13.59 -5.31 -0.16
N TYR A 182 13.68 -4.25 -0.94
CA TYR A 182 14.41 -4.26 -2.21
C TYR A 182 15.89 -4.57 -1.97
N PRO A 183 16.45 -5.68 -2.52
CA PRO A 183 17.75 -6.20 -2.08
C PRO A 183 18.94 -5.64 -2.85
N LEU A 184 18.71 -4.79 -3.86
CA LEU A 184 19.78 -4.28 -4.75
C LEU A 184 20.16 -2.84 -4.38
N PRO A 185 21.37 -2.37 -4.79
CA PRO A 185 21.77 -1.00 -4.54
C PRO A 185 20.81 0.04 -5.14
N VAL A 186 20.61 1.13 -4.40
CA VAL A 186 19.77 2.25 -4.79
C VAL A 186 20.61 3.53 -4.80
N HIS A 187 20.60 4.22 -5.94
CA HIS A 187 21.31 5.48 -6.11
C HIS A 187 20.77 6.55 -5.14
N GLU A 188 21.66 7.41 -4.64
CA GLU A 188 21.35 8.41 -3.62
C GLU A 188 20.19 9.35 -3.98
N VAL A 189 19.93 9.60 -5.28
CA VAL A 189 18.83 10.46 -5.74
C VAL A 189 17.45 9.92 -5.30
N PHE A 190 17.32 8.62 -5.07
CA PHE A 190 16.08 8.00 -4.60
C PHE A 190 16.01 7.85 -3.08
N GLN A 191 17.06 8.24 -2.35
CA GLN A 191 17.04 8.27 -0.89
C GLN A 191 16.26 9.49 -0.41
N ASN A 192 15.35 9.28 0.58
CA ASN A 192 14.47 10.33 1.07
C ASN A 192 13.66 11.02 -0.06
N TYR A 193 13.24 10.22 -1.06
CA TYR A 193 12.40 10.73 -2.16
C TYR A 193 11.12 11.31 -1.57
N GLN A 194 10.70 12.46 -2.05
CA GLN A 194 9.54 13.15 -1.49
C GLN A 194 8.26 12.66 -2.14
N ASP A 195 7.18 12.58 -1.37
CA ASP A 195 5.83 12.30 -1.83
C ASP A 195 4.89 13.36 -1.26
N THR A 196 4.24 14.12 -2.12
CA THR A 196 3.17 15.01 -1.69
C THR A 196 1.84 14.51 -2.22
N ILE A 197 0.94 14.16 -1.32
CA ILE A 197 -0.37 13.61 -1.65
C ILE A 197 -1.37 14.76 -1.78
N LEU A 198 -1.79 15.03 -3.01
CA LEU A 198 -2.80 16.05 -3.33
C LEU A 198 -4.20 15.45 -3.16
N LEU A 199 -4.96 15.95 -2.20
CA LEU A 199 -6.27 15.42 -1.83
C LEU A 199 -7.37 16.03 -2.76
N ILE A 200 -7.48 15.50 -3.96
CA ILE A 200 -8.44 15.95 -4.97
C ILE A 200 -9.89 15.61 -4.57
N ASP A 201 -10.10 14.42 -4.00
CA ASP A 201 -11.40 13.94 -3.54
C ASP A 201 -11.21 13.16 -2.24
N ARG A 202 -11.84 13.62 -1.17
CA ARG A 202 -11.81 12.98 0.17
C ARG A 202 -13.01 12.07 0.41
N GLY A 203 -13.88 11.95 -0.59
CA GLY A 203 -15.06 11.11 -0.52
C GLY A 203 -14.77 9.61 -0.47
N GLN A 204 -15.80 8.83 -0.16
CA GLN A 204 -15.68 7.37 -0.19
C GLN A 204 -15.51 6.85 -1.62
N LYS A 205 -14.65 5.86 -1.80
CA LYS A 205 -14.45 5.19 -3.08
C LYS A 205 -15.75 4.56 -3.56
N GLN A 206 -16.16 4.87 -4.79
CA GLN A 206 -17.36 4.29 -5.41
C GLN A 206 -17.21 2.81 -5.73
N VAL A 207 -15.99 2.36 -6.03
CA VAL A 207 -15.64 0.97 -6.35
C VAL A 207 -14.52 0.52 -5.43
N SER A 208 -14.71 -0.62 -4.76
CA SER A 208 -13.65 -1.18 -3.93
C SER A 208 -12.52 -1.73 -4.79
N SER A 209 -11.28 -1.69 -4.28
CA SER A 209 -10.13 -2.28 -4.96
C SER A 209 -10.31 -3.79 -5.23
N THR A 210 -11.06 -4.49 -4.37
CA THR A 210 -11.38 -5.92 -4.57
C THR A 210 -12.17 -6.15 -5.84
N ILE A 211 -13.19 -5.34 -6.09
CA ILE A 211 -13.98 -5.42 -7.33
C ILE A 211 -13.08 -5.13 -8.54
N GLY A 212 -12.28 -4.06 -8.47
CA GLY A 212 -11.37 -3.69 -9.55
C GLY A 212 -10.36 -4.80 -9.89
N HIS A 213 -9.76 -5.44 -8.90
CA HIS A 213 -8.86 -6.59 -9.12
C HIS A 213 -9.57 -7.76 -9.82
N ASN A 214 -10.82 -8.04 -9.44
CA ASN A 214 -11.58 -9.15 -10.03
C ASN A 214 -11.94 -8.89 -11.50
N LEU A 215 -12.10 -7.64 -11.90
CA LEU A 215 -12.37 -7.26 -13.29
C LEU A 215 -11.20 -7.51 -14.24
N MET A 216 -10.02 -7.85 -13.74
CA MET A 216 -8.90 -8.30 -14.56
C MET A 216 -9.05 -9.74 -15.07
N HIS A 217 -9.93 -10.56 -14.46
CA HIS A 217 -10.26 -11.87 -15.01
C HIS A 217 -11.03 -11.73 -16.31
N GLY A 218 -10.44 -12.23 -17.42
CA GLY A 218 -11.01 -12.10 -18.76
C GLY A 218 -10.93 -10.69 -19.36
N HIS A 219 -10.22 -9.76 -18.73
CA HIS A 219 -10.01 -8.43 -19.30
C HIS A 219 -9.20 -8.51 -20.60
N PRO A 220 -9.62 -7.85 -21.70
CA PRO A 220 -8.99 -8.01 -23.03
C PRO A 220 -7.51 -7.58 -23.06
N PHE A 221 -7.08 -6.70 -22.15
CA PHE A 221 -5.71 -6.20 -22.08
C PHE A 221 -4.90 -6.74 -20.89
N ALA A 222 -5.43 -7.74 -20.14
CA ALA A 222 -4.78 -8.24 -18.93
C ALA A 222 -3.36 -8.74 -19.19
N GLU A 223 -3.15 -9.60 -20.20
CA GLU A 223 -1.84 -10.17 -20.50
C GLU A 223 -0.82 -9.10 -20.89
N ALA A 224 -1.21 -8.13 -21.73
CA ALA A 224 -0.35 -7.01 -22.10
C ALA A 224 0.01 -6.15 -20.87
N ARG A 225 -0.94 -5.94 -19.96
CA ARG A 225 -0.72 -5.21 -18.71
C ARG A 225 0.27 -5.95 -17.80
N PHE A 226 0.14 -7.27 -17.66
CA PHE A 226 1.04 -8.06 -16.81
C PHE A 226 2.46 -8.11 -17.42
N ALA A 227 2.58 -8.24 -18.73
CA ALA A 227 3.87 -8.16 -19.43
C ALA A 227 4.53 -6.79 -19.25
N GLN A 228 3.76 -5.68 -19.36
CA GLN A 228 4.23 -4.32 -19.10
C GLN A 228 4.77 -4.17 -17.67
N ALA A 229 4.08 -4.69 -16.65
CA ALA A 229 4.53 -4.61 -15.28
C ALA A 229 5.88 -5.30 -15.07
N ASN A 230 6.06 -6.49 -15.64
CA ASN A 230 7.33 -7.21 -15.59
C ASN A 230 8.47 -6.41 -16.25
N GLU A 231 8.25 -5.85 -17.43
CA GLU A 231 9.26 -5.02 -18.09
C GLU A 231 9.54 -3.72 -17.32
N ASN A 232 8.54 -3.12 -16.69
CA ASN A 232 8.69 -1.92 -15.88
C ASN A 232 9.50 -2.19 -14.59
N ILE A 233 9.42 -3.38 -13.99
CA ILE A 233 10.33 -3.78 -12.91
C ILE A 233 11.79 -3.78 -13.43
N ASN A 234 12.07 -4.36 -14.60
CA ASN A 234 13.41 -4.34 -15.20
C ASN A 234 13.94 -2.91 -15.39
N LYS A 235 13.08 -2.01 -15.88
CA LYS A 235 13.43 -0.59 -16.07
C LYS A 235 13.71 0.11 -14.74
N LEU A 236 12.88 -0.12 -13.69
CA LEU A 236 13.11 0.46 -12.37
C LEU A 236 14.38 -0.07 -11.70
N VAL A 237 14.68 -1.36 -11.81
CA VAL A 237 15.93 -1.94 -11.29
C VAL A 237 17.15 -1.20 -11.87
N ARG A 238 17.15 -0.94 -13.18
CA ARG A 238 18.23 -0.18 -13.82
C ARG A 238 18.25 1.28 -13.38
N SER A 239 17.08 1.92 -13.31
CA SER A 239 16.95 3.30 -12.85
C SER A 239 17.45 3.48 -11.42
N PHE A 240 17.05 2.62 -10.50
CA PHE A 240 17.51 2.66 -9.11
C PHE A 240 19.03 2.49 -8.99
N ALA A 241 19.63 1.62 -9.78
CA ALA A 241 21.08 1.42 -9.76
C ALA A 241 21.87 2.60 -10.34
N SER A 242 21.36 3.26 -11.39
CA SER A 242 22.09 4.31 -12.14
C SER A 242 21.74 5.73 -11.73
N GLY A 243 20.62 5.96 -11.03
CA GLY A 243 20.11 7.31 -10.78
C GLY A 243 19.36 7.92 -11.97
N ASP A 244 18.96 7.11 -12.98
CA ASP A 244 18.21 7.57 -14.15
C ASP A 244 16.77 7.97 -13.77
N VAL A 245 16.61 9.24 -13.37
CA VAL A 245 15.34 9.81 -12.93
C VAL A 245 14.35 9.96 -14.08
N GLU A 246 14.81 10.18 -15.30
CA GLU A 246 13.95 10.29 -16.48
C GLU A 246 13.22 8.95 -16.74
N ARG A 247 13.95 7.86 -16.70
CA ARG A 247 13.35 6.51 -16.81
C ARG A 247 12.45 6.16 -15.65
N PHE A 248 12.78 6.59 -14.44
CA PHE A 248 11.92 6.44 -13.27
C PHE A 248 10.57 7.14 -13.51
N ILE A 249 10.59 8.40 -13.96
CA ILE A 249 9.40 9.20 -14.28
C ILE A 249 8.55 8.50 -15.35
N GLU A 250 9.17 8.07 -16.46
CA GLU A 250 8.49 7.37 -17.55
C GLU A 250 7.73 6.14 -17.03
N VAL A 251 8.38 5.31 -16.23
CA VAL A 251 7.78 4.09 -15.69
C VAL A 251 6.63 4.41 -14.74
N VAL A 252 6.86 5.29 -13.78
CA VAL A 252 5.88 5.57 -12.70
C VAL A 252 4.61 6.20 -13.25
N GLU A 253 4.71 7.15 -14.17
CA GLU A 253 3.55 7.78 -14.80
C GLU A 253 2.81 6.81 -15.73
N SER A 254 3.53 6.02 -16.54
CA SER A 254 2.95 4.98 -17.39
C SER A 254 2.16 3.96 -16.58
N GLU A 255 2.69 3.52 -15.43
CA GLU A 255 2.03 2.58 -14.53
C GLU A 255 0.74 3.14 -13.94
N ALA A 256 0.75 4.40 -13.50
CA ALA A 256 -0.42 5.09 -12.98
C ALA A 256 -1.52 5.21 -14.07
N LEU A 257 -1.16 5.65 -15.26
CA LEU A 257 -2.09 5.81 -16.37
C LEU A 257 -2.64 4.46 -16.86
N THR A 258 -1.79 3.43 -16.96
CA THR A 258 -2.24 2.10 -17.37
C THR A 258 -3.20 1.49 -16.35
N LEU A 259 -2.97 1.66 -15.04
CA LEU A 259 -3.92 1.24 -14.01
C LEU A 259 -5.32 1.82 -14.27
N HIS A 260 -5.41 3.11 -14.54
CA HIS A 260 -6.68 3.77 -14.83
C HIS A 260 -7.27 3.37 -16.19
N ALA A 261 -6.43 3.11 -17.20
CA ALA A 261 -6.87 2.58 -18.46
C ALA A 261 -7.53 1.18 -18.32
N MET A 262 -6.98 0.30 -17.45
CA MET A 262 -7.61 -0.99 -17.15
C MET A 262 -9.01 -0.81 -16.52
N MET A 263 -9.19 0.16 -15.65
CA MET A 263 -10.51 0.45 -15.06
C MET A 263 -11.50 0.97 -16.11
N GLN A 264 -11.05 1.84 -17.01
CA GLN A 264 -11.87 2.43 -18.06
C GLN A 264 -12.27 1.44 -19.17
N THR A 265 -11.51 0.37 -19.31
CA THR A 265 -11.74 -0.67 -20.34
C THR A 265 -12.27 -1.99 -19.77
N SER A 266 -12.53 -2.06 -18.45
CA SER A 266 -13.16 -3.22 -17.82
C SER A 266 -14.67 -3.31 -18.13
N ILE A 267 -15.29 -4.44 -17.84
CA ILE A 267 -16.73 -4.63 -17.96
C ILE A 267 -17.28 -5.15 -16.63
N PRO A 268 -18.06 -4.34 -15.88
CA PRO A 268 -18.40 -2.93 -16.15
C PRO A 268 -17.19 -1.99 -16.07
N TYR A 269 -17.20 -0.97 -16.88
CA TYR A 269 -16.17 0.10 -16.83
C TYR A 269 -16.46 1.10 -15.70
N PHE A 270 -15.39 1.73 -15.20
CA PHE A 270 -15.50 2.80 -14.20
C PHE A 270 -14.33 3.78 -14.29
N ILE A 271 -14.56 5.01 -13.85
CA ILE A 271 -13.58 6.10 -13.86
C ILE A 271 -13.45 6.62 -12.43
N LEU A 272 -12.23 6.60 -11.89
CA LEU A 272 -11.92 7.11 -10.55
C LEU A 272 -11.23 8.48 -10.58
N MET A 273 -10.59 8.84 -11.71
CA MET A 273 -10.06 10.19 -11.89
C MET A 273 -11.19 11.22 -11.93
N ARG A 274 -10.96 12.38 -11.35
CA ARG A 274 -11.84 13.55 -11.40
C ARG A 274 -11.29 14.57 -12.40
N PRO A 275 -12.08 15.57 -12.83
CA PRO A 275 -11.57 16.62 -13.70
C PRO A 275 -10.30 17.29 -13.12
N ASN A 276 -10.28 17.58 -11.82
CA ASN A 276 -9.11 18.15 -11.15
C ASN A 276 -7.89 17.21 -11.13
N THR A 277 -8.09 15.88 -11.15
CA THR A 277 -6.97 14.92 -11.30
C THR A 277 -6.27 15.15 -12.63
N LEU A 278 -7.03 15.28 -13.71
CA LEU A 278 -6.49 15.50 -15.07
C LEU A 278 -5.80 16.85 -15.20
N GLU A 279 -6.41 17.91 -14.61
CA GLU A 279 -5.82 19.25 -14.60
C GLU A 279 -4.48 19.26 -13.87
N VAL A 280 -4.39 18.62 -12.71
CA VAL A 280 -3.13 18.49 -11.96
C VAL A 280 -2.07 17.76 -12.77
N ILE A 281 -2.42 16.65 -13.43
CA ILE A 281 -1.49 15.89 -14.29
C ILE A 281 -0.93 16.78 -15.41
N GLN A 282 -1.79 17.53 -16.09
CA GLN A 282 -1.37 18.43 -17.19
C GLN A 282 -0.43 19.52 -16.70
N ARG A 283 -0.70 20.11 -15.52
CA ARG A 283 0.17 21.11 -14.90
C ARG A 283 1.52 20.55 -14.47
N ILE A 284 1.57 19.32 -13.95
CA ILE A 284 2.82 18.63 -13.63
C ILE A 284 3.67 18.47 -14.88
N TRP A 285 3.10 18.02 -15.98
CA TRP A 285 3.82 17.86 -17.25
C TRP A 285 4.33 19.20 -17.80
N GLN A 286 3.48 20.24 -17.76
CA GLN A 286 3.86 21.58 -18.20
C GLN A 286 4.99 22.14 -17.34
N TYR A 287 4.87 22.11 -16.02
CA TYR A 287 5.87 22.62 -15.09
C TYR A 287 7.22 21.91 -15.28
N ARG A 288 7.22 20.57 -15.39
CA ARG A 288 8.43 19.80 -15.68
C ARG A 288 9.08 20.20 -17.00
N LYS A 289 8.30 20.41 -18.05
CA LYS A 289 8.80 20.83 -19.36
C LYS A 289 9.41 22.23 -19.34
N GLU A 290 8.85 23.14 -18.57
CA GLU A 290 9.30 24.54 -18.50
C GLU A 290 10.51 24.72 -17.61
N THR A 291 10.62 23.96 -16.52
CA THR A 291 11.63 24.14 -15.48
C THR A 291 12.77 23.09 -15.52
N ASN A 292 12.55 21.97 -16.20
CA ASN A 292 13.40 20.78 -16.12
C ASN A 292 13.54 20.17 -14.71
N ILE A 293 12.67 20.56 -13.75
CA ILE A 293 12.65 19.97 -12.41
C ILE A 293 12.12 18.53 -12.51
N PRO A 294 12.86 17.53 -11.99
CA PRO A 294 12.47 16.13 -12.13
C PRO A 294 11.38 15.74 -11.10
N LEU A 295 10.13 16.00 -11.43
CA LEU A 295 8.98 15.56 -10.65
C LEU A 295 8.05 14.70 -11.53
N CYS A 296 7.33 13.78 -10.89
CA CYS A 296 6.33 12.96 -11.57
C CYS A 296 5.12 12.72 -10.67
N PHE A 297 4.07 12.17 -11.25
CA PHE A 297 2.91 11.74 -10.48
C PHE A 297 2.76 10.22 -10.49
N THR A 298 2.09 9.72 -9.46
CA THR A 298 1.48 8.40 -9.49
C THR A 298 0.08 8.45 -8.90
N LEU A 299 -0.75 7.48 -9.26
CA LEU A 299 -2.13 7.35 -8.82
C LEU A 299 -2.36 5.92 -8.31
N ASP A 300 -3.03 5.78 -7.20
CA ASP A 300 -3.68 4.53 -6.84
C ASP A 300 -5.11 4.47 -7.41
N ALA A 301 -5.89 3.46 -7.08
CA ALA A 301 -7.29 3.36 -7.50
C ALA A 301 -8.14 4.43 -6.80
N GLY A 302 -8.02 5.68 -7.27
CA GLY A 302 -8.68 6.87 -6.71
C GLY A 302 -8.41 8.12 -7.53
N ALA A 303 -8.87 9.26 -7.02
CA ALA A 303 -8.71 10.57 -7.65
C ALA A 303 -7.46 11.32 -7.17
N ASN A 304 -6.92 10.97 -6.01
CA ASN A 304 -5.83 11.68 -5.37
C ASN A 304 -4.50 11.42 -6.08
N VAL A 305 -3.67 12.44 -6.15
CA VAL A 305 -2.41 12.42 -6.89
C VAL A 305 -1.25 12.42 -5.90
N HIS A 306 -0.36 11.44 -6.02
CA HIS A 306 0.93 11.45 -5.36
C HIS A 306 1.94 12.13 -6.27
N LEU A 307 2.50 13.23 -5.83
CA LEU A 307 3.53 13.97 -6.53
C LEU A 307 4.89 13.56 -5.96
N LEU A 308 5.69 12.88 -6.78
CA LEU A 308 6.98 12.31 -6.41
C LEU A 308 8.12 13.15 -6.97
N TYR A 309 9.13 13.46 -6.14
CA TYR A 309 10.28 14.26 -6.56
C TYR A 309 11.49 14.02 -5.66
N PRO A 310 12.74 14.23 -6.19
CA PRO A 310 13.96 14.16 -5.37
C PRO A 310 13.95 15.21 -4.27
N LYS A 311 14.57 14.90 -3.14
CA LYS A 311 14.72 15.84 -2.01
C LYS A 311 15.35 17.17 -2.41
N THR A 312 16.25 17.15 -3.40
CA THR A 312 16.93 18.36 -3.93
C THR A 312 15.98 19.36 -4.58
N SER A 313 14.80 18.94 -5.00
CA SER A 313 13.79 19.79 -5.65
C SER A 313 12.68 20.24 -4.69
N THR A 314 12.86 20.02 -3.38
CA THR A 314 11.78 20.24 -2.40
C THR A 314 11.26 21.69 -2.38
N THR A 315 12.16 22.67 -2.43
CA THR A 315 11.76 24.09 -2.31
C THR A 315 10.90 24.53 -3.49
N GLU A 316 11.34 24.22 -4.70
CA GLU A 316 10.67 24.61 -5.94
C GLU A 316 9.34 23.88 -6.09
N VAL A 317 9.31 22.56 -5.75
CA VAL A 317 8.09 21.78 -5.88
C VAL A 317 7.06 22.17 -4.81
N LYS A 318 7.47 22.48 -3.58
CA LYS A 318 6.55 23.01 -2.56
C LYS A 318 5.92 24.33 -2.98
N TRP A 319 6.70 25.24 -3.54
CA TRP A 319 6.16 26.48 -4.10
C TRP A 319 5.13 26.20 -5.21
N PHE A 320 5.45 25.30 -6.15
CA PHE A 320 4.53 24.90 -7.22
C PHE A 320 3.22 24.29 -6.68
N ILE A 321 3.32 23.48 -5.61
CA ILE A 321 2.14 22.91 -4.96
C ILE A 321 1.27 24.01 -4.37
N GLU A 322 1.85 24.91 -3.60
CA GLU A 322 1.12 25.97 -2.88
C GLU A 322 0.44 26.96 -3.83
N GLU A 323 1.16 27.41 -4.85
CA GLU A 323 0.68 28.46 -5.76
C GLU A 323 -0.20 27.91 -6.89
N GLU A 324 0.12 26.71 -7.41
CA GLU A 324 -0.56 26.24 -8.61
C GLU A 324 -1.43 25.00 -8.41
N LEU A 325 -1.05 24.05 -7.55
CA LEU A 325 -1.76 22.78 -7.46
C LEU A 325 -2.80 22.71 -6.34
N ALA A 326 -2.56 23.39 -5.21
CA ALA A 326 -3.44 23.30 -4.05
C ALA A 326 -4.90 23.73 -4.33
N GLN A 327 -5.12 24.63 -5.28
CA GLN A 327 -6.45 25.08 -5.69
C GLN A 327 -7.33 23.95 -6.26
N PHE A 328 -6.74 22.86 -6.75
CA PHE A 328 -7.44 21.68 -7.29
C PHE A 328 -7.73 20.62 -6.21
N CYS A 329 -7.16 20.79 -5.03
CA CYS A 329 -7.39 19.91 -3.89
C CYS A 329 -8.68 20.33 -3.15
N GLU A 330 -9.41 19.36 -2.62
CA GLU A 330 -10.57 19.59 -1.76
C GLU A 330 -10.15 20.36 -0.50
N GLY A 331 -10.72 21.55 -0.31
CA GLY A 331 -10.32 22.43 0.77
C GLY A 331 -8.85 22.90 0.73
N ARG A 332 -8.21 22.88 -0.43
CA ARG A 332 -6.78 23.17 -0.63
C ARG A 332 -5.85 22.26 0.20
N GLN A 333 -6.28 21.03 0.52
CA GLN A 333 -5.54 20.13 1.41
C GLN A 333 -4.61 19.19 0.65
N TYR A 334 -3.41 19.03 1.17
CA TYR A 334 -2.40 18.07 0.74
C TYR A 334 -1.57 17.61 1.93
N ILE A 335 -0.87 16.50 1.79
CA ILE A 335 -0.02 15.91 2.83
C ILE A 335 1.39 15.77 2.27
N HIS A 336 2.36 16.40 2.92
CA HIS A 336 3.75 16.15 2.64
C HIS A 336 4.23 14.89 3.37
N ASP A 337 4.89 14.01 2.63
CA ASP A 337 5.52 12.81 3.15
C ASP A 337 6.85 12.58 2.43
N GLU A 338 7.59 11.63 2.88
CA GLU A 338 8.84 11.18 2.25
C GLU A 338 8.99 9.67 2.38
N VAL A 339 9.79 9.11 1.48
CA VAL A 339 10.17 7.70 1.56
C VAL A 339 11.00 7.47 2.81
N ALA A 340 10.66 6.45 3.58
CA ALA A 340 11.41 6.07 4.77
C ALA A 340 12.90 5.88 4.42
N THR A 341 13.78 6.23 5.34
CA THR A 341 15.24 6.09 5.14
C THR A 341 15.61 4.63 4.88
N ILE A 342 16.41 4.40 3.85
CA ILE A 342 16.91 3.07 3.43
C ILE A 342 17.99 2.60 4.39
#